data_c64c59a23e999491a39239bf9aa89b20
#
_entry.id   c64c59a23e999491a39239bf9aa89b20
#
_cell.length_a   1.000
_cell.length_b   1.000
_cell.length_c   1.000
_cell.angle_alpha   90.00
_cell.angle_beta   90.00
_cell.angle_gamma   90.00
#
_symmetry.space_group_name_H-M   'P 1'
#
loop_
_entity.id
_entity.type
_entity.pdbx_description
1 polymer ?
#
loop_
_entity_poly.entity_id
_entity_poly.type
_entity_poly.pdbx_seq_one_letter_code
_entity_poly.pdbx_strand_id
1 'polypeptide(L)'
;MTDLIQESKELRLKLKDKLRKNKEAIRFFIIIFFFVGGYVFFFSSTVWMPASADASYLTNIGEENKWEDRYITINRWQYSENQHLMEIDLTVDNKSYDGINKYKYSAVDLMGNVLKCEAKIEEDNWIVLRISDIPKKWSDISLRLEMPDGKGNWLKLYTNIVDVEKVAKFDNLDRNGYQAQKFNIEIKNMQK
;
A
#
# COMPACT_ATOMS: atom_id res chain seq x y z
N MET A 1 -19.46 53.59 38.18
CA MET A 1 -18.81 53.21 36.88
C MET A 1 -17.29 53.32 36.96
N THR A 2 -16.73 54.28 37.71
CA THR A 2 -15.29 54.50 37.92
C THR A 2 -14.61 53.39 38.70
N ASP A 3 -15.26 52.77 39.71
CA ASP A 3 -14.68 51.74 40.56
C ASP A 3 -14.39 50.41 39.83
N LEU A 4 -15.28 50.00 38.90
CA LEU A 4 -15.08 48.78 38.10
C LEU A 4 -13.88 48.92 37.14
N ILE A 5 -13.64 50.12 36.63
CA ILE A 5 -12.50 50.42 35.73
C ILE A 5 -11.20 50.38 36.55
N GLN A 6 -11.23 50.83 37.79
CA GLN A 6 -10.08 50.89 38.68
C GLN A 6 -9.68 49.48 39.15
N GLU A 7 -10.66 48.68 39.53
CA GLU A 7 -10.49 47.27 39.91
C GLU A 7 -9.92 46.43 38.77
N SER A 8 -10.41 46.64 37.51
CA SER A 8 -9.88 45.97 36.32
C SER A 8 -8.45 46.36 36.02
N LYS A 9 -8.04 47.57 36.27
CA LYS A 9 -6.63 48.06 36.12
C LYS A 9 -5.70 47.41 37.13
N GLU A 10 -6.12 47.36 38.41
CA GLU A 10 -5.33 46.69 39.46
C GLU A 10 -5.14 45.19 39.22
N LEU A 11 -6.20 44.50 38.78
CA LEU A 11 -6.11 43.08 38.39
C LEU A 11 -5.13 42.86 37.25
N ARG A 12 -5.17 43.71 36.24
CA ARG A 12 -4.20 43.66 35.11
C ARG A 12 -2.77 43.91 35.56
N LEU A 13 -2.52 44.85 36.48
CA LEU A 13 -1.20 45.12 37.03
C LEU A 13 -0.67 43.96 37.85
N LYS A 14 -1.50 43.39 38.75
CA LYS A 14 -1.14 42.19 39.54
C LYS A 14 -0.86 40.97 38.66
N LEU A 15 -1.63 40.77 37.62
CA LEU A 15 -1.36 39.70 36.60
C LEU A 15 -0.06 39.94 35.85
N LYS A 16 0.20 41.17 35.46
CA LYS A 16 1.42 41.53 34.72
C LYS A 16 2.70 41.32 35.56
N ASP A 17 2.65 41.67 36.85
CA ASP A 17 3.75 41.47 37.80
C ASP A 17 3.96 39.98 38.13
N LYS A 18 2.89 39.20 38.27
CA LYS A 18 2.94 37.75 38.46
C LYS A 18 3.53 37.03 37.24
N LEU A 19 3.13 37.45 36.03
CA LEU A 19 3.69 36.95 34.76
C LEU A 19 5.17 37.33 34.60
N ARG A 20 5.59 38.51 35.02
CA ARG A 20 6.96 38.97 34.94
C ARG A 20 7.89 38.21 35.88
N LYS A 21 7.43 37.90 37.14
CA LYS A 21 8.18 37.09 38.11
C LYS A 21 8.38 35.65 37.68
N ASN A 22 7.44 35.09 36.91
CA ASN A 22 7.48 33.69 36.48
C ASN A 22 7.81 33.52 34.98
N LYS A 23 8.43 34.55 34.42
CA LYS A 23 8.69 34.59 32.95
C LYS A 23 9.51 33.40 32.43
N GLU A 24 10.47 32.91 33.21
CA GLU A 24 11.29 31.76 32.86
C GLU A 24 10.52 30.44 33.00
N ALA A 25 9.73 30.30 34.11
CA ALA A 25 8.87 29.14 34.30
C ALA A 25 7.81 29.05 33.18
N ILE A 26 7.22 30.18 32.77
CA ILE A 26 6.24 30.21 31.68
C ILE A 26 6.89 29.79 30.36
N ARG A 27 8.10 30.27 30.06
CA ARG A 27 8.82 29.86 28.86
C ARG A 27 9.11 28.36 28.85
N PHE A 28 9.51 27.81 30.00
CA PHE A 28 9.76 26.40 30.16
C PHE A 28 8.49 25.56 29.93
N PHE A 29 7.36 25.96 30.51
CA PHE A 29 6.07 25.29 30.29
C PHE A 29 5.60 25.39 28.83
N ILE A 30 5.83 26.51 28.14
CA ILE A 30 5.51 26.65 26.71
C ILE A 30 6.34 25.67 25.88
N ILE A 31 7.65 25.54 26.16
CA ILE A 31 8.52 24.60 25.45
C ILE A 31 8.06 23.17 25.69
N ILE A 32 7.75 22.78 26.93
CA ILE A 32 7.23 21.45 27.26
C ILE A 32 5.90 21.20 26.53
N PHE A 33 4.99 22.19 26.53
CA PHE A 33 3.70 22.07 25.86
C PHE A 33 3.86 21.83 24.37
N PHE A 34 4.76 22.55 23.69
CA PHE A 34 5.05 22.31 22.28
C PHE A 34 5.70 20.95 22.04
N PHE A 35 6.58 20.53 22.93
CA PHE A 35 7.25 19.23 22.83
C PHE A 35 6.25 18.07 23.02
N VAL A 36 5.49 18.11 24.10
CA VAL A 36 4.46 17.09 24.39
C VAL A 36 3.34 17.13 23.36
N GLY A 37 2.86 18.33 22.99
CA GLY A 37 1.83 18.51 21.96
C GLY A 37 2.29 18.03 20.59
N GLY A 38 3.53 18.30 20.21
CA GLY A 38 4.14 17.79 18.99
C GLY A 38 4.23 16.26 18.98
N TYR A 39 4.59 15.66 20.10
CA TYR A 39 4.63 14.21 20.27
C TYR A 39 3.24 13.58 20.12
N VAL A 40 2.24 14.13 20.84
CA VAL A 40 0.85 13.68 20.76
C VAL A 40 0.31 13.85 19.34
N PHE A 41 0.59 14.97 18.68
CA PHE A 41 0.22 15.22 17.28
C PHE A 41 0.87 14.21 16.33
N PHE A 42 2.15 13.94 16.50
CA PHE A 42 2.87 12.96 15.66
C PHE A 42 2.30 11.54 15.82
N PHE A 43 2.06 11.08 17.05
CA PHE A 43 1.47 9.77 17.27
C PHE A 43 -0.01 9.69 16.86
N SER A 44 -0.77 10.78 16.97
CA SER A 44 -2.15 10.81 16.48
C SER A 44 -2.25 10.97 14.97
N SER A 45 -1.19 11.44 14.30
CA SER A 45 -1.18 11.63 12.85
C SER A 45 -1.40 10.33 12.08
N THR A 46 -0.97 9.19 12.62
CA THR A 46 -1.22 7.85 12.05
C THR A 46 -2.72 7.48 12.02
N VAL A 47 -3.53 8.11 12.88
CA VAL A 47 -4.99 7.91 12.94
C VAL A 47 -5.73 8.85 11.97
N TRP A 48 -5.18 10.06 11.74
CA TRP A 48 -5.83 11.12 10.97
C TRP A 48 -5.32 11.22 9.53
N MET A 49 -4.07 10.83 9.29
CA MET A 49 -3.53 10.65 7.95
C MET A 49 -3.54 9.15 7.65
N PRO A 50 -4.50 8.66 6.84
CA PRO A 50 -4.34 7.34 6.27
C PRO A 50 -2.98 7.34 5.55
N ALA A 51 -2.18 6.30 5.75
CA ALA A 51 -0.96 6.13 4.99
C ALA A 51 -1.31 6.32 3.52
N SER A 52 -0.96 7.47 2.96
CA SER A 52 -1.06 7.66 1.53
C SER A 52 -0.12 6.62 0.95
N ALA A 53 -0.67 5.66 0.23
CA ALA A 53 0.13 4.73 -0.53
C ALA A 53 1.06 5.61 -1.39
N ASP A 54 2.34 5.53 -1.10
CA ASP A 54 3.31 6.35 -1.82
C ASP A 54 3.30 5.83 -3.26
N ALA A 55 2.80 6.62 -4.20
CA ALA A 55 2.67 6.23 -5.60
C ALA A 55 3.99 5.74 -6.21
N SER A 56 5.11 6.03 -5.53
CA SER A 56 6.45 5.58 -5.89
C SER A 56 6.67 4.05 -5.80
N TYR A 57 5.80 3.32 -5.12
CA TYR A 57 5.92 1.87 -4.96
C TYR A 57 4.96 1.07 -5.83
N LEU A 58 4.08 1.74 -6.59
CA LEU A 58 3.16 1.04 -7.47
C LEU A 58 3.88 0.46 -8.69
N THR A 59 3.52 -0.77 -9.01
CA THR A 59 3.96 -1.39 -10.26
C THR A 59 2.91 -1.15 -11.32
N ASN A 60 3.28 -0.47 -12.40
CA ASN A 60 2.35 -0.11 -13.47
C ASN A 60 1.90 -1.34 -14.25
N ILE A 61 0.61 -1.37 -14.61
CA ILE A 61 0.05 -2.38 -15.49
C ILE A 61 0.54 -2.12 -16.92
N GLY A 62 0.98 -3.17 -17.62
CA GLY A 62 1.47 -3.11 -18.99
C GLY A 62 2.96 -2.72 -19.13
N GLU A 63 3.64 -2.38 -18.05
CA GLU A 63 5.08 -2.10 -18.07
C GLU A 63 5.90 -3.36 -17.76
N GLU A 64 7.05 -3.48 -18.42
CA GLU A 64 7.99 -4.58 -18.20
C GLU A 64 8.81 -4.34 -16.93
N ASN A 65 8.78 -5.30 -16.02
CA ASN A 65 9.57 -5.33 -14.80
C ASN A 65 10.73 -6.30 -15.00
N LYS A 66 11.94 -5.78 -15.07
CA LYS A 66 13.14 -6.61 -15.26
C LYS A 66 13.50 -7.32 -13.95
N TRP A 67 13.69 -8.64 -14.04
CA TRP A 67 14.15 -9.50 -12.97
C TRP A 67 15.24 -10.45 -13.49
N GLU A 68 16.50 -10.08 -13.30
CA GLU A 68 17.65 -10.69 -13.98
C GLU A 68 17.48 -10.69 -15.51
N ASP A 69 17.45 -11.88 -16.13
CA ASP A 69 17.22 -12.06 -17.57
C ASP A 69 15.77 -12.40 -17.89
N ARG A 70 14.84 -12.03 -17.04
CA ARG A 70 13.40 -12.17 -17.20
C ARG A 70 12.72 -10.81 -17.20
N TYR A 71 11.62 -10.72 -17.96
CA TYR A 71 10.77 -9.55 -18.02
C TYR A 71 9.36 -9.97 -17.65
N ILE A 72 8.84 -9.39 -16.57
CA ILE A 72 7.52 -9.69 -16.05
C ILE A 72 6.60 -8.49 -16.30
N THR A 73 5.52 -8.72 -17.02
CA THR A 73 4.51 -7.69 -17.30
C THR A 73 3.21 -8.05 -16.60
N ILE A 74 2.65 -7.11 -15.85
CA ILE A 74 1.33 -7.24 -15.25
C ILE A 74 0.31 -6.89 -16.33
N ASN A 75 -0.45 -7.87 -16.82
CA ASN A 75 -1.52 -7.61 -17.79
C ASN A 75 -2.77 -7.09 -17.10
N ARG A 76 -3.01 -7.58 -15.87
CA ARG A 76 -4.20 -7.29 -15.11
C ARG A 76 -3.95 -7.54 -13.62
N TRP A 77 -4.44 -6.64 -12.77
CA TRP A 77 -4.51 -6.83 -11.32
C TRP A 77 -5.86 -6.34 -10.85
N GLN A 78 -6.69 -7.26 -10.35
CA GLN A 78 -8.08 -6.97 -9.99
C GLN A 78 -8.38 -7.43 -8.58
N TYR A 79 -9.31 -6.74 -7.91
CA TYR A 79 -9.76 -7.05 -6.56
C TYR A 79 -11.28 -7.15 -6.48
N SER A 80 -11.78 -8.23 -5.86
CA SER A 80 -13.18 -8.38 -5.49
C SER A 80 -13.34 -8.20 -3.99
N GLU A 81 -13.99 -7.10 -3.61
CA GLU A 81 -14.27 -6.79 -2.22
C GLU A 81 -15.22 -7.83 -1.59
N ASN A 82 -16.21 -8.29 -2.35
CA ASN A 82 -17.19 -9.28 -1.89
C ASN A 82 -16.58 -10.65 -1.58
N GLN A 83 -15.54 -11.02 -2.29
CA GLN A 83 -14.86 -12.31 -2.16
C GLN A 83 -13.57 -12.23 -1.32
N HIS A 84 -13.11 -11.00 -0.96
CA HIS A 84 -11.81 -10.78 -0.33
C HIS A 84 -10.66 -11.45 -1.09
N LEU A 85 -10.67 -11.31 -2.42
CA LEU A 85 -9.84 -12.05 -3.35
C LEU A 85 -9.28 -11.12 -4.42
N MET A 86 -8.00 -11.29 -4.76
CA MET A 86 -7.36 -10.67 -5.91
C MET A 86 -6.99 -11.71 -6.95
N GLU A 87 -7.02 -11.29 -8.21
CA GLU A 87 -6.50 -12.05 -9.33
C GLU A 87 -5.52 -11.22 -10.13
N ILE A 88 -4.39 -11.83 -10.46
CA ILE A 88 -3.27 -11.17 -11.13
C ILE A 88 -2.90 -12.02 -12.33
N ASP A 89 -2.85 -11.39 -13.50
CA ASP A 89 -2.45 -12.00 -14.76
C ASP A 89 -1.07 -11.43 -15.16
N LEU A 90 -0.09 -12.31 -15.33
CA LEU A 90 1.28 -11.98 -15.62
C LEU A 90 1.72 -12.63 -16.95
N THR A 91 2.41 -11.87 -17.78
CA THR A 91 3.21 -12.41 -18.88
C THR A 91 4.67 -12.49 -18.43
N VAL A 92 5.32 -13.60 -18.74
CA VAL A 92 6.73 -13.84 -18.46
C VAL A 92 7.48 -14.00 -19.78
N ASP A 93 8.44 -13.12 -20.05
CA ASP A 93 9.40 -13.27 -21.13
C ASP A 93 10.75 -13.70 -20.53
N ASN A 94 11.01 -15.00 -20.54
CA ASN A 94 12.22 -15.59 -19.98
C ASN A 94 13.31 -15.65 -21.04
N LYS A 95 14.35 -14.82 -20.90
CA LYS A 95 15.55 -14.82 -21.76
C LYS A 95 16.70 -15.62 -21.14
N SER A 96 16.51 -16.18 -19.95
CA SER A 96 17.54 -16.96 -19.27
C SER A 96 17.64 -18.37 -19.83
N TYR A 97 18.83 -18.91 -19.80
CA TYR A 97 19.12 -20.29 -20.16
C TYR A 97 19.31 -21.21 -18.93
N ASP A 98 18.84 -20.78 -17.77
CA ASP A 98 19.01 -21.50 -16.49
C ASP A 98 18.01 -22.66 -16.27
N GLY A 99 17.03 -22.81 -17.17
CA GLY A 99 16.00 -23.86 -17.09
C GLY A 99 14.94 -23.64 -16.02
N ILE A 100 14.91 -22.44 -15.37
CA ILE A 100 13.95 -22.12 -14.34
C ILE A 100 12.72 -21.47 -14.98
N ASN A 101 11.59 -22.20 -15.02
CA ASN A 101 10.31 -21.73 -15.54
C ASN A 101 9.20 -21.74 -14.48
N LYS A 102 9.52 -22.18 -13.27
CA LYS A 102 8.58 -22.18 -12.14
C LYS A 102 9.12 -21.34 -11.01
N TYR A 103 8.23 -20.63 -10.34
CA TYR A 103 8.59 -19.69 -9.29
C TYR A 103 7.80 -20.02 -8.01
N LYS A 104 8.29 -19.56 -6.87
CA LYS A 104 7.51 -19.55 -5.64
C LYS A 104 6.77 -18.21 -5.55
N TYR A 105 5.51 -18.26 -5.14
CA TYR A 105 4.65 -17.10 -5.02
C TYR A 105 4.29 -16.85 -3.57
N SER A 106 4.35 -15.62 -3.16
CA SER A 106 3.84 -15.16 -1.87
C SER A 106 3.27 -13.77 -2.00
N ALA A 107 2.30 -13.45 -1.17
CA ALA A 107 1.75 -12.10 -1.08
C ALA A 107 1.79 -11.62 0.37
N VAL A 108 2.08 -10.34 0.56
CA VAL A 108 2.23 -9.75 1.88
C VAL A 108 1.55 -8.39 1.90
N ASP A 109 0.78 -8.12 2.96
CA ASP A 109 0.20 -6.79 3.17
C ASP A 109 1.22 -5.79 3.75
N LEU A 110 0.83 -4.53 3.88
CA LEU A 110 1.68 -3.47 4.46
C LEU A 110 2.13 -3.79 5.90
N MET A 111 1.34 -4.55 6.66
CA MET A 111 1.66 -4.92 8.04
C MET A 111 2.61 -6.12 8.13
N GLY A 112 2.95 -6.74 7.00
CA GLY A 112 3.80 -7.92 6.93
C GLY A 112 3.05 -9.25 7.09
N ASN A 113 1.72 -9.25 7.10
CA ASN A 113 0.95 -10.49 7.13
C ASN A 113 1.05 -11.21 5.80
N VAL A 114 1.37 -12.48 5.84
CA VAL A 114 1.42 -13.33 4.66
C VAL A 114 0.01 -13.74 4.25
N LEU A 115 -0.35 -13.46 3.01
CA LEU A 115 -1.64 -13.80 2.41
C LEU A 115 -1.50 -15.10 1.61
N LYS A 116 -2.60 -15.87 1.54
CA LYS A 116 -2.62 -17.10 0.76
C LYS A 116 -2.57 -16.77 -0.73
N CYS A 117 -1.53 -17.26 -1.42
CA CYS A 117 -1.31 -17.06 -2.84
C CYS A 117 -1.26 -18.41 -3.56
N GLU A 118 -2.09 -18.59 -4.59
CA GLU A 118 -2.18 -19.82 -5.38
C GLU A 118 -2.05 -19.51 -6.87
N ALA A 119 -1.28 -20.31 -7.59
CA ALA A 119 -1.28 -20.27 -9.06
C ALA A 119 -2.50 -21.03 -9.61
N LYS A 120 -3.30 -20.36 -10.43
CA LYS A 120 -4.41 -20.96 -11.19
C LYS A 120 -3.95 -21.41 -12.57
N ILE A 121 -3.04 -20.64 -13.15
CA ILE A 121 -2.31 -20.98 -14.39
C ILE A 121 -0.82 -20.77 -14.09
N GLU A 122 -0.01 -21.72 -14.48
CA GLU A 122 1.44 -21.63 -14.40
C GLU A 122 2.04 -22.28 -15.66
N GLU A 123 2.20 -21.46 -16.68
CA GLU A 123 2.83 -21.82 -17.96
C GLU A 123 4.12 -21.01 -18.14
N ASP A 124 5.00 -21.42 -19.03
CA ASP A 124 6.32 -20.80 -19.20
C ASP A 124 6.27 -19.28 -19.42
N ASN A 125 5.25 -18.82 -20.13
CA ASN A 125 5.10 -17.41 -20.51
C ASN A 125 3.83 -16.75 -19.94
N TRP A 126 3.05 -17.48 -19.14
CA TRP A 126 1.76 -17.00 -18.63
C TRP A 126 1.44 -17.55 -17.25
N ILE A 127 1.20 -16.66 -16.31
CA ILE A 127 0.92 -16.98 -14.93
C ILE A 127 -0.33 -16.23 -14.48
N VAL A 128 -1.31 -16.95 -13.92
CA VAL A 128 -2.45 -16.35 -13.24
C VAL A 128 -2.42 -16.75 -11.77
N LEU A 129 -2.35 -15.75 -10.90
CA LEU A 129 -2.29 -15.94 -9.45
C LEU A 129 -3.58 -15.46 -8.80
N ARG A 130 -4.00 -16.16 -7.76
CA ARG A 130 -5.05 -15.73 -6.83
C ARG A 130 -4.48 -15.51 -5.45
N ILE A 131 -4.77 -14.34 -4.88
CA ILE A 131 -4.50 -14.00 -3.49
C ILE A 131 -5.82 -14.01 -2.76
N SER A 132 -5.97 -14.85 -1.74
CA SER A 132 -7.16 -14.95 -0.90
C SER A 132 -6.89 -14.51 0.53
N ASP A 133 -7.97 -14.46 1.32
CA ASP A 133 -7.95 -14.06 2.72
C ASP A 133 -7.48 -12.60 2.94
N ILE A 134 -7.79 -11.73 1.97
CA ILE A 134 -7.42 -10.32 2.04
C ILE A 134 -8.23 -9.64 3.16
N PRO A 135 -7.57 -8.93 4.09
CA PRO A 135 -8.27 -8.22 5.17
C PRO A 135 -9.27 -7.19 4.62
N LYS A 136 -10.39 -6.98 5.33
CA LYS A 136 -11.37 -5.96 4.92
C LYS A 136 -10.78 -4.55 4.84
N LYS A 137 -9.79 -4.27 5.67
CA LYS A 137 -9.03 -3.01 5.67
C LYS A 137 -7.59 -3.34 5.31
N TRP A 138 -7.23 -3.10 4.07
CA TRP A 138 -5.88 -3.18 3.56
C TRP A 138 -5.55 -1.88 2.82
N SER A 139 -4.29 -1.55 2.68
CA SER A 139 -3.83 -0.39 1.91
C SER A 139 -3.00 -0.83 0.72
N ASP A 140 -1.98 -1.61 0.97
CA ASP A 140 -1.00 -2.03 -0.02
C ASP A 140 -0.77 -3.54 0.08
N ILE A 141 -0.58 -4.17 -1.06
CA ILE A 141 -0.21 -5.58 -1.17
C ILE A 141 1.00 -5.70 -2.10
N SER A 142 1.99 -6.44 -1.62
CA SER A 142 3.17 -6.85 -2.38
C SER A 142 3.03 -8.30 -2.81
N LEU A 143 2.94 -8.54 -4.12
CA LEU A 143 3.15 -9.86 -4.69
C LEU A 143 4.66 -10.08 -4.85
N ARG A 144 5.14 -11.24 -4.45
CA ARG A 144 6.55 -11.63 -4.50
C ARG A 144 6.71 -12.90 -5.29
N LEU A 145 7.57 -12.85 -6.29
CA LEU A 145 8.02 -14.01 -7.05
C LEU A 145 9.44 -14.33 -6.60
N GLU A 146 9.72 -15.57 -6.24
CA GLU A 146 11.03 -16.03 -5.80
C GLU A 146 11.54 -17.13 -6.72
N MET A 147 12.83 -17.05 -7.07
CA MET A 147 13.53 -18.13 -7.77
C MET A 147 13.64 -19.36 -6.86
N PRO A 148 13.43 -20.57 -7.38
CA PRO A 148 13.50 -21.79 -6.57
C PRO A 148 14.94 -22.15 -6.18
N ASP A 149 15.96 -21.41 -6.67
CA ASP A 149 17.38 -21.65 -6.43
C ASP A 149 17.86 -21.36 -4.99
N GLY A 150 16.99 -20.85 -4.14
CA GLY A 150 17.28 -20.58 -2.72
C GLY A 150 18.22 -19.40 -2.46
N LYS A 151 18.59 -18.60 -3.48
CA LYS A 151 19.47 -17.43 -3.33
C LYS A 151 18.74 -16.20 -2.76
N GLY A 152 17.42 -16.32 -2.54
CA GLY A 152 16.62 -15.21 -2.01
C GLY A 152 16.45 -14.05 -2.99
N ASN A 153 16.51 -14.34 -4.29
CA ASN A 153 16.29 -13.38 -5.34
C ASN A 153 14.78 -13.24 -5.60
N TRP A 154 14.25 -12.05 -5.33
CA TRP A 154 12.81 -11.77 -5.34
C TRP A 154 12.50 -10.64 -6.30
N LEU A 155 11.50 -10.85 -7.15
CA LEU A 155 10.77 -9.74 -7.76
C LEU A 155 9.60 -9.38 -6.85
N LYS A 156 9.45 -8.08 -6.58
CA LYS A 156 8.33 -7.54 -5.80
C LYS A 156 7.50 -6.63 -6.68
N LEU A 157 6.22 -6.94 -6.81
CA LEU A 157 5.23 -6.15 -7.52
C LEU A 157 4.24 -5.59 -6.48
N TYR A 158 3.78 -4.37 -6.65
CA TYR A 158 2.99 -3.65 -5.66
C TYR A 158 1.70 -3.10 -6.25
N THR A 159 0.62 -3.22 -5.47
CA THR A 159 -0.65 -2.54 -5.74
C THR A 159 -1.22 -1.96 -4.46
N ASN A 160 -2.12 -0.99 -4.59
CA ASN A 160 -2.86 -0.43 -3.46
C ASN A 160 -4.37 -0.47 -3.70
N ILE A 161 -5.15 -0.18 -2.65
CA ILE A 161 -6.62 -0.23 -2.69
C ILE A 161 -7.24 0.85 -3.58
N VAL A 162 -6.49 1.92 -3.87
CA VAL A 162 -6.98 3.07 -4.66
C VAL A 162 -6.87 2.78 -6.15
N ASP A 163 -5.74 2.23 -6.58
CA ASP A 163 -5.40 2.06 -8.00
C ASP A 163 -5.78 0.68 -8.55
N VAL A 164 -6.00 -0.32 -7.68
CA VAL A 164 -6.43 -1.65 -8.11
C VAL A 164 -7.80 -1.61 -8.79
N GLU A 165 -7.93 -2.27 -9.93
CA GLU A 165 -9.20 -2.41 -10.62
C GLU A 165 -10.17 -3.25 -9.77
N LYS A 166 -11.36 -2.69 -9.46
CA LYS A 166 -12.38 -3.38 -8.65
C LYS A 166 -13.37 -4.12 -9.53
N VAL A 167 -13.63 -5.38 -9.18
CA VAL A 167 -14.59 -6.25 -9.85
C VAL A 167 -15.61 -6.80 -8.86
N ALA A 168 -16.83 -7.11 -9.33
CA ALA A 168 -17.88 -7.63 -8.47
C ALA A 168 -17.53 -9.00 -7.91
N LYS A 169 -17.05 -9.90 -8.76
CA LYS A 169 -16.64 -11.26 -8.40
C LYS A 169 -15.71 -11.85 -9.44
N PHE A 170 -14.95 -12.87 -9.02
CA PHE A 170 -14.23 -13.77 -9.92
C PHE A 170 -14.98 -15.09 -10.05
N ASP A 171 -15.09 -15.55 -11.26
CA ASP A 171 -15.61 -16.90 -11.54
C ASP A 171 -14.49 -17.93 -11.35
N ASN A 172 -14.90 -19.16 -11.06
CA ASN A 172 -13.93 -20.24 -10.99
C ASN A 172 -13.76 -20.84 -12.38
N LEU A 173 -12.87 -20.22 -13.17
CA LEU A 173 -12.59 -20.62 -14.54
C LEU A 173 -11.64 -21.81 -14.58
N ASP A 174 -11.83 -22.65 -15.59
CA ASP A 174 -10.84 -23.60 -16.03
C ASP A 174 -9.78 -22.92 -16.94
N ARG A 175 -8.80 -23.68 -17.40
CA ARG A 175 -7.75 -23.16 -18.29
C ARG A 175 -8.32 -22.49 -19.55
N ASN A 176 -9.33 -23.09 -20.17
CA ASN A 176 -9.94 -22.55 -21.40
C ASN A 176 -10.68 -21.24 -21.13
N GLY A 177 -11.36 -21.14 -19.96
CA GLY A 177 -11.99 -19.91 -19.52
C GLY A 177 -10.98 -18.76 -19.30
N TYR A 178 -9.85 -19.02 -18.66
CA TYR A 178 -8.78 -18.04 -18.51
C TYR A 178 -8.17 -17.65 -19.86
N GLN A 179 -8.00 -18.59 -20.77
CA GLN A 179 -7.50 -18.32 -22.12
C GLN A 179 -8.44 -17.43 -22.93
N ALA A 180 -9.74 -17.69 -22.86
CA ALA A 180 -10.75 -16.85 -23.51
C ALA A 180 -10.75 -15.42 -22.92
N GLN A 181 -10.57 -15.30 -21.61
CA GLN A 181 -10.47 -14.02 -20.92
C GLN A 181 -9.23 -13.23 -21.37
N LYS A 182 -8.07 -13.89 -21.51
CA LYS A 182 -6.83 -13.29 -22.01
C LYS A 182 -7.02 -12.74 -23.43
N PHE A 183 -7.58 -13.51 -24.35
CA PHE A 183 -7.86 -13.05 -25.73
C PHE A 183 -8.79 -11.84 -25.78
N ASN A 184 -9.81 -11.80 -24.93
CA ASN A 184 -10.72 -10.65 -24.86
C ASN A 184 -10.00 -9.37 -24.41
N ILE A 185 -9.04 -9.48 -23.49
CA ILE A 185 -8.21 -8.35 -23.02
C ILE A 185 -7.29 -7.87 -24.16
N GLU A 186 -6.64 -8.78 -24.86
CA GLU A 186 -5.76 -8.47 -25.98
C GLU A 186 -6.53 -7.74 -27.10
N ILE A 187 -7.71 -8.26 -27.48
CA ILE A 187 -8.59 -7.63 -28.49
C ILE A 187 -8.99 -6.20 -28.04
N LYS A 188 -9.37 -6.03 -26.76
CA LYS A 188 -9.75 -4.72 -26.23
C LYS A 188 -8.59 -3.72 -26.24
N ASN A 189 -7.36 -4.19 -26.00
CA ASN A 189 -6.18 -3.35 -26.04
C ASN A 189 -5.76 -2.94 -27.46
N MET A 190 -6.02 -3.80 -28.46
CA MET A 190 -5.76 -3.48 -29.88
C MET A 190 -6.78 -2.50 -30.49
N GLN A 191 -7.94 -2.31 -29.83
CA GLN A 191 -9.01 -1.41 -30.28
C GLN A 191 -8.92 0.01 -29.69
N LYS A 192 -7.96 0.26 -28.80
CA LYS A 192 -7.65 1.57 -28.20
C LYS A 192 -6.54 2.27 -28.98
#